data_0c62894c8760058d8459a9dae2c6a3d3
#
_entry.id   0c62894c8760058d8459a9dae2c6a3d3
#
_cell.length_a   1.000
_cell.length_b   1.000
_cell.length_c   1.000
_cell.angle_alpha   90.00
_cell.angle_beta   90.00
_cell.angle_gamma   90.00
#
_symmetry.space_group_name_H-M   'P 1'
#
loop_
_entity.id
_entity.type
_entity.pdbx_description
1 polymer ?
#
loop_
_entity_poly.entity_id
_entity_poly.type
_entity_poly.pdbx_seq_one_letter_code
_entity_poly.pdbx_strand_id
1 'polypeptide(L)'
;MSKYVAKGINVACRTIDGNDIIFKEDTRDLLKLDPVGSFIWDQINGCRTVGQISEICCDVLDGDRKEIISGVAEFVATLIDSGVAVVSDKPFEGVMASAC
;
A
#
# COMPACT_ATOMS: atom_id res chain seq x y z
N MET A 1 4.70 2.93 13.90
CA MET A 1 5.00 2.74 12.47
C MET A 1 5.96 1.61 12.21
N SER A 2 6.02 0.69 13.14
CA SER A 2 6.90 -0.48 13.04
C SER A 2 6.18 -1.73 12.52
N LYS A 3 4.94 -1.60 12.10
CA LYS A 3 4.20 -2.73 11.56
C LYS A 3 4.57 -2.96 10.09
N TYR A 4 4.71 -4.23 9.74
CA TYR A 4 4.92 -4.62 8.35
C TYR A 4 3.58 -4.68 7.63
N VAL A 5 3.56 -4.29 6.37
CA VAL A 5 2.34 -4.18 5.59
C VAL A 5 2.40 -5.13 4.40
N ALA A 6 1.31 -5.85 4.17
CA ALA A 6 1.18 -6.73 3.01
C ALA A 6 -0.14 -6.50 2.31
N LYS A 7 -0.19 -6.84 1.04
CA LYS A 7 -1.43 -6.79 0.27
C LYS A 7 -2.32 -7.96 0.69
N GLY A 8 -3.63 -7.73 0.68
CA GLY A 8 -4.58 -8.75 1.06
C GLY A 8 -4.61 -9.91 0.07
N ILE A 9 -5.17 -11.05 0.50
CA ILE A 9 -5.15 -12.26 -0.31
C ILE A 9 -6.22 -12.28 -1.40
N ASN A 10 -7.34 -11.61 -1.20
CA ASN A 10 -8.43 -11.58 -2.18
C ASN A 10 -8.44 -10.26 -2.96
N VAL A 11 -7.26 -9.81 -3.34
CA VAL A 11 -7.08 -8.53 -3.99
C VAL A 11 -6.39 -8.73 -5.32
N ALA A 12 -6.99 -8.19 -6.37
CA ALA A 12 -6.36 -8.10 -7.68
C ALA A 12 -6.05 -6.63 -7.95
N CYS A 13 -5.11 -6.40 -8.84
CA CYS A 13 -4.69 -5.04 -9.15
C CYS A 13 -4.42 -4.93 -10.63
N ARG A 14 -4.82 -3.82 -11.22
CA ARG A 14 -4.53 -3.51 -12.62
C ARG A 14 -4.05 -2.09 -12.73
N THR A 15 -3.14 -1.87 -13.64
CA THR A 15 -2.66 -0.53 -13.95
C THR A 15 -3.31 -0.07 -15.25
N ILE A 16 -4.03 1.04 -15.19
CA ILE A 16 -4.69 1.62 -16.34
C ILE A 16 -4.27 3.09 -16.42
N ASP A 17 -3.67 3.47 -17.53
CA ASP A 17 -3.20 4.85 -17.76
C ASP A 17 -2.25 5.33 -16.65
N GLY A 18 -1.44 4.42 -16.12
CA GLY A 18 -0.47 4.77 -15.09
C GLY A 18 -1.02 4.79 -13.66
N ASN A 19 -2.30 4.55 -13.49
CA ASN A 19 -2.93 4.52 -12.17
C ASN A 19 -3.35 3.10 -11.84
N ASP A 20 -3.11 2.68 -10.60
CA ASP A 20 -3.51 1.37 -10.15
C ASP A 20 -4.97 1.36 -9.74
N ILE A 21 -5.65 0.29 -10.08
CA ILE A 21 -7.01 0.04 -9.63
C ILE A 21 -6.99 -1.27 -8.87
N ILE A 22 -7.38 -1.21 -7.60
CA ILE A 22 -7.43 -2.37 -6.73
C ILE A 22 -8.84 -2.93 -6.75
N PHE A 23 -8.94 -4.22 -7.00
CA PHE A 23 -10.23 -4.91 -7.03
C PHE A 23 -10.26 -5.92 -5.89
N LYS A 24 -11.25 -5.80 -5.03
CA LYS A 24 -11.46 -6.73 -3.93
C LYS A 24 -12.45 -7.80 -4.37
N GLU A 25 -11.98 -9.02 -4.53
CA GLU A 25 -12.76 -10.08 -5.17
C GLU A 25 -13.97 -10.53 -4.36
N ASP A 26 -13.85 -10.56 -3.04
CA ASP A 26 -14.94 -11.04 -2.18
C ASP A 26 -16.12 -10.07 -2.11
N THR A 27 -15.88 -8.78 -2.07
CA THR A 27 -16.94 -7.77 -2.01
C THR A 27 -17.19 -7.09 -3.34
N ARG A 28 -16.31 -7.30 -4.31
CA ARG A 28 -16.35 -6.67 -5.64
C ARG A 28 -16.19 -5.15 -5.59
N ASP A 29 -15.57 -4.65 -4.54
CA ASP A 29 -15.29 -3.23 -4.43
C ASP A 29 -14.07 -2.87 -5.27
N LEU A 30 -14.10 -1.67 -5.82
CA LEU A 30 -13.00 -1.12 -6.59
C LEU A 30 -12.43 0.09 -5.87
N LEU A 31 -11.10 0.17 -5.84
CA LEU A 31 -10.38 1.32 -5.31
C LEU A 31 -9.48 1.85 -6.41
N LYS A 32 -9.77 3.06 -6.86
CA LYS A 32 -8.95 3.71 -7.86
C LYS A 32 -7.93 4.58 -7.15
N LEU A 33 -6.65 4.36 -7.43
CA LEU A 33 -5.57 5.10 -6.79
C LEU A 33 -5.08 6.21 -7.70
N ASP A 34 -4.74 7.35 -7.09
CA ASP A 34 -4.07 8.41 -7.81
C ASP A 34 -2.58 8.03 -7.98
N PRO A 35 -1.78 8.81 -8.73
CA PRO A 35 -0.37 8.46 -8.93
C PRO A 35 0.42 8.29 -7.64
N VAL A 36 0.16 9.10 -6.63
CA VAL A 36 0.84 8.97 -5.33
C VAL A 36 0.41 7.70 -4.62
N GLY A 37 -0.90 7.43 -4.60
CA GLY A 37 -1.42 6.21 -4.00
C GLY A 37 -0.90 4.96 -4.69
N SER A 38 -0.81 4.99 -6.01
CA SER A 38 -0.25 3.89 -6.80
C SER A 38 1.21 3.64 -6.43
N PHE A 39 1.99 4.70 -6.26
CA PHE A 39 3.38 4.57 -5.85
C PHE A 39 3.49 3.90 -4.48
N ILE A 40 2.67 4.35 -3.53
CA ILE A 40 2.67 3.78 -2.18
C ILE A 40 2.27 2.30 -2.23
N TRP A 41 1.24 1.99 -2.96
CA TRP A 41 0.76 0.61 -3.12
C TRP A 41 1.85 -0.31 -3.66
N ASP A 42 2.62 0.18 -4.62
CA ASP A 42 3.69 -0.60 -5.22
C ASP A 42 4.83 -0.91 -4.23
N GLN A 43 4.96 -0.12 -3.17
CA GLN A 43 5.98 -0.35 -2.15
C GLN A 43 5.57 -1.39 -1.12
N ILE A 44 4.30 -1.79 -1.09
CA ILE A 44 3.80 -2.76 -0.13
C ILE A 44 4.16 -4.17 -0.61
N ASN A 45 5.02 -4.86 0.13
CA ASN A 45 5.48 -6.19 -0.27
C ASN A 45 5.54 -7.20 0.89
N GLY A 46 5.02 -6.86 2.05
CA GLY A 46 5.04 -7.75 3.21
C GLY A 46 6.33 -7.69 4.01
N CYS A 47 7.36 -7.07 3.49
CA CYS A 47 8.68 -6.98 4.14
C CYS A 47 9.07 -5.55 4.48
N ARG A 48 8.21 -4.58 4.22
CA ARG A 48 8.45 -3.18 4.55
C ARG A 48 7.46 -2.72 5.61
N THR A 49 7.97 -1.92 6.56
CA THR A 49 7.11 -1.27 7.54
C THR A 49 6.52 0.00 6.95
N VAL A 50 5.49 0.53 7.61
CA VAL A 50 4.92 1.83 7.22
C VAL A 50 6.00 2.91 7.25
N GLY A 51 6.88 2.87 8.26
CA GLY A 51 7.97 3.83 8.34
C GLY A 51 8.94 3.74 7.15
N GLN A 52 9.27 2.52 6.74
CA GLN A 52 10.14 2.33 5.58
C GLN A 52 9.49 2.81 4.29
N ILE A 53 8.20 2.55 4.13
CA ILE A 53 7.46 3.03 2.97
C ILE A 53 7.45 4.57 2.96
N SER A 54 7.24 5.17 4.13
CA SER A 54 7.27 6.63 4.25
C SER A 54 8.61 7.21 3.86
N GLU A 55 9.71 6.57 4.27
CA GLU A 55 11.05 7.03 3.89
C GLU A 55 11.28 6.97 2.39
N ILE A 56 10.84 5.88 1.75
CA ILE A 56 10.94 5.76 0.29
C ILE A 56 10.16 6.89 -0.38
N CYS A 57 8.96 7.17 0.11
CA CYS A 57 8.15 8.24 -0.45
C CYS A 57 8.82 9.60 -0.28
N CYS A 58 9.47 9.85 0.87
CA CYS A 58 10.16 11.11 1.10
C CYS A 58 11.33 11.30 0.14
N ASP A 59 11.98 10.22 -0.26
CA ASP A 59 13.09 10.28 -1.21
C ASP A 59 12.65 10.58 -2.64
N VAL A 60 11.45 10.14 -2.99
CA VAL A 60 10.98 10.20 -4.38
C VAL A 60 10.02 11.37 -4.61
N LEU A 61 9.16 11.65 -3.64
CA LEU A 61 8.14 12.68 -3.77
C LEU A 61 8.62 14.01 -3.25
N ASP A 62 8.26 15.07 -3.96
CA ASP A 62 8.54 16.43 -3.49
C ASP A 62 7.48 16.83 -2.48
N GLY A 63 7.91 17.53 -1.43
CA GLY A 63 6.98 18.04 -0.43
C GLY A 63 7.57 17.99 0.97
N ASP A 64 6.77 18.45 1.93
CA ASP A 64 7.16 18.44 3.32
C ASP A 64 7.18 17.00 3.83
N ARG A 65 8.30 16.62 4.43
CA ARG A 65 8.48 15.27 4.97
C ARG A 65 7.34 14.88 5.92
N LYS A 66 6.92 15.78 6.80
CA LYS A 66 5.84 15.49 7.74
C LYS A 66 4.52 15.22 7.02
N GLU A 67 4.23 15.98 5.99
CA GLU A 67 3.01 15.78 5.22
C GLU A 67 3.03 14.46 4.47
N ILE A 68 4.18 14.10 3.90
CA ILE A 68 4.33 12.84 3.19
C ILE A 68 4.13 11.67 4.15
N ILE A 69 4.78 11.69 5.30
CA ILE A 69 4.66 10.62 6.29
C ILE A 69 3.22 10.48 6.77
N SER A 70 2.58 11.61 7.08
CA SER A 70 1.18 11.61 7.50
C SER A 70 0.26 11.06 6.42
N GLY A 71 0.50 11.46 5.18
CA GLY A 71 -0.29 10.97 4.04
C GLY A 71 -0.14 9.48 3.82
N VAL A 72 1.08 8.95 3.94
CA VAL A 72 1.33 7.52 3.82
C VAL A 72 0.58 6.76 4.92
N ALA A 73 0.67 7.23 6.16
CA ALA A 73 0.00 6.59 7.28
C ALA A 73 -1.51 6.56 7.09
N GLU A 74 -2.09 7.67 6.65
CA GLU A 74 -3.53 7.74 6.38
C GLU A 74 -3.94 6.81 5.24
N PHE A 75 -3.15 6.79 4.18
CA PHE A 75 -3.43 5.93 3.04
C PHE A 75 -3.40 4.46 3.43
N VAL A 76 -2.38 4.04 4.17
CA VAL A 76 -2.27 2.65 4.62
C VAL A 76 -3.43 2.31 5.55
N ALA A 77 -3.82 3.22 6.45
CA ALA A 77 -4.97 2.99 7.33
C ALA A 77 -6.24 2.79 6.51
N THR A 78 -6.43 3.57 5.45
CA THR A 78 -7.57 3.42 4.56
C THR A 78 -7.56 2.06 3.87
N LEU A 79 -6.39 1.61 3.42
CA LEU A 79 -6.27 0.29 2.79
C LEU A 79 -6.62 -0.83 3.76
N ILE A 80 -6.19 -0.71 5.01
CA ILE A 80 -6.50 -1.70 6.04
C ILE A 80 -8.00 -1.71 6.33
N ASP A 81 -8.59 -0.54 6.48
CA ASP A 81 -10.04 -0.42 6.70
C ASP A 81 -10.84 -1.02 5.56
N SER A 82 -10.36 -0.86 4.35
CA SER A 82 -11.04 -1.41 3.17
C SER A 82 -10.80 -2.91 3.01
N GLY A 83 -9.91 -3.48 3.81
CA GLY A 83 -9.62 -4.91 3.75
C GLY A 83 -8.70 -5.32 2.62
N VAL A 84 -8.04 -4.37 1.96
CA VAL A 84 -7.13 -4.69 0.86
C VAL A 84 -5.68 -4.77 1.31
N ALA A 85 -5.38 -4.44 2.56
CA ALA A 85 -4.06 -4.57 3.13
C ALA A 85 -4.15 -5.09 4.56
N VAL A 86 -3.08 -5.74 5.01
CA VAL A 86 -2.99 -6.27 6.37
C VAL A 86 -1.66 -5.87 6.97
N VAL A 87 -1.60 -5.82 8.30
CA VAL A 87 -0.37 -5.47 9.02
C VAL A 87 -0.01 -6.57 10.01
N SER A 88 1.28 -6.65 10.33
CA SER A 88 1.79 -7.60 11.31
C SER A 88 3.02 -7.03 12.00
N ASP A 89 3.30 -7.51 13.20
CA ASP A 89 4.52 -7.14 13.93
C ASP A 89 5.76 -7.75 13.32
N LYS A 90 5.61 -8.77 12.49
CA LYS A 90 6.71 -9.50 11.87
C LYS A 90 6.57 -9.46 10.36
N PRO A 91 7.69 -9.56 9.62
CA PRO A 91 7.60 -9.65 8.17
C PRO A 91 6.74 -10.83 7.74
N PHE A 92 6.05 -10.67 6.65
CA PHE A 92 5.23 -11.74 6.08
C PHE A 92 6.14 -12.67 5.30
N GLU A 93 6.52 -13.77 5.92
CA GLU A 93 7.37 -14.76 5.27
C GLU A 93 6.59 -15.60 4.28
N GLY A 94 7.23 -15.91 3.18
CA GLY A 94 6.63 -16.74 2.17
C GLY A 94 5.41 -16.12 1.54
N VAL A 95 5.23 -14.85 1.74
CA VAL A 95 4.12 -14.15 1.18
C VAL A 95 4.25 -14.23 -0.32
N MET A 96 3.21 -14.68 -0.89
CA MET A 96 3.06 -14.70 -2.29
C MET A 96 3.50 -13.38 -2.87
N ALA A 97 4.25 -13.48 -3.91
CA ALA A 97 4.56 -12.33 -4.69
C ALA A 97 3.26 -11.61 -4.98
N SER A 98 3.29 -10.33 -4.91
CA SER A 98 2.13 -9.55 -5.19
C SER A 98 1.62 -9.83 -6.59
N ALA A 99 0.32 -9.82 -6.74
CA ALA A 99 -0.30 -9.95 -8.05
C ALA A 99 -0.09 -8.70 -8.90
N CYS A 100 0.35 -7.63 -8.32
CA CYS A 100 0.62 -6.42 -9.09
C CYS A 100 2.03 -6.34 -9.57
#